data_78a671b241a3e03133ebf99f6c0dc94b
#
_entry.id   78a671b241a3e03133ebf99f6c0dc94b
#
_cell.length_a   1.000
_cell.length_b   1.000
_cell.length_c   1.000
_cell.angle_alpha   90.00
_cell.angle_beta   90.00
_cell.angle_gamma   90.00
#
_symmetry.space_group_name_H-M   'P 1'
#
loop_
_entity.id
_entity.type
_entity.pdbx_description
1 polymer ?
#
loop_
_entity_poly.entity_id
_entity_poly.type
_entity_poly.pdbx_seq_one_letter_code
_entity_poly.pdbx_strand_id
1 'polypeptide(L)'
;MEDNNTDSIFVQYIQKRKQLIKNKKVLQTTYLPEELPHRKNEIDKIASIISIGLYGDKPSNIMIYGATGTGKTAVISYIGKELKKIDPDGDRCSYLYVNCEVVDTSYGILFNIASQFIKDINQKIPFTGWSFEKLYTEFYEQIESMNRVFVIVLDEIDHMISKKGDDIFYHLAKINEHLVKSKVSLIGISNNMKFMELLEPKARSRFGGESMIFQRYDRSQLEDILKQRVEGLFEDDVLDDSVIRYCATIAARNEGDARMAIDLLRVATDIAERNGDSKITEAHVKSAKSSMEIDMIEEAVKTLAPQSKVVLLSVIKNTETGNTVMITGDVYNIYKQLAIRLQMPILTQRRVTDLISELDMMALINASIKSFGRAGRTKEIKLEVQKDIVERFKQDPLFKPLEDYVPPTQTKLM
;
A
#
# COMPACT_ATOMS: atom_id res chain seq x y z
N MET A 1 -31.55 -42.98 8.78
CA MET A 1 -31.51 -41.63 8.17
C MET A 1 -30.03 -41.37 7.90
N GLU A 2 -29.56 -41.84 6.75
CA GLU A 2 -28.18 -41.66 6.31
C GLU A 2 -28.07 -40.28 5.68
N ASP A 3 -27.15 -39.47 6.19
CA ASP A 3 -26.91 -38.11 5.77
C ASP A 3 -26.39 -38.03 4.34
N ASN A 4 -27.24 -37.58 3.44
CA ASN A 4 -26.92 -37.10 2.10
C ASN A 4 -26.10 -35.80 2.14
N ASN A 5 -24.84 -35.86 2.61
CA ASN A 5 -23.96 -34.67 2.64
C ASN A 5 -22.76 -34.81 1.68
N THR A 6 -22.85 -35.68 0.68
CA THR A 6 -21.78 -35.95 -0.29
C THR A 6 -21.80 -35.09 -1.54
N ASP A 7 -22.85 -34.27 -1.76
CA ASP A 7 -23.00 -33.46 -2.98
C ASP A 7 -22.63 -31.97 -2.82
N SER A 8 -22.01 -31.59 -1.72
CA SER A 8 -21.52 -30.20 -1.58
C SER A 8 -20.28 -29.98 -2.45
N ILE A 9 -20.34 -28.97 -3.32
CA ILE A 9 -19.18 -28.50 -4.11
C ILE A 9 -17.93 -28.38 -3.24
N PHE A 10 -18.07 -27.94 -2.01
CA PHE A 10 -16.97 -27.77 -1.06
C PHE A 10 -16.28 -29.08 -0.66
N VAL A 11 -17.01 -30.21 -0.59
CA VAL A 11 -16.44 -31.52 -0.23
C VAL A 11 -15.41 -31.97 -1.26
N GLN A 12 -15.71 -31.80 -2.54
CA GLN A 12 -14.79 -32.15 -3.64
C GLN A 12 -13.49 -31.34 -3.57
N TYR A 13 -13.58 -30.03 -3.23
CA TYR A 13 -12.41 -29.17 -3.09
C TYR A 13 -11.60 -29.49 -1.81
N ILE A 14 -12.25 -29.82 -0.70
CA ILE A 14 -11.58 -30.22 0.55
C ILE A 14 -10.82 -31.53 0.35
N GLN A 15 -11.40 -32.52 -0.33
CA GLN A 15 -10.76 -33.81 -0.60
C GLN A 15 -9.57 -33.68 -1.55
N LYS A 16 -9.60 -32.75 -2.50
CA LYS A 16 -8.55 -32.53 -3.48
C LYS A 16 -7.40 -31.70 -2.93
N ARG A 17 -7.63 -30.90 -1.91
CA ARG A 17 -6.62 -29.99 -1.34
C ARG A 17 -5.61 -30.75 -0.50
N LYS A 18 -4.34 -30.62 -0.83
CA LYS A 18 -3.22 -31.13 -0.03
C LYS A 18 -2.60 -29.98 0.75
N GLN A 19 -2.57 -30.09 2.07
CA GLN A 19 -1.89 -29.11 2.89
C GLN A 19 -0.37 -29.31 2.78
N LEU A 20 0.33 -28.30 2.25
CA LEU A 20 1.79 -28.32 2.05
C LEU A 20 2.54 -27.57 3.14
N ILE A 21 1.90 -26.59 3.77
CA ILE A 21 2.51 -25.72 4.78
C ILE A 21 1.86 -25.92 6.15
N LYS A 22 2.69 -26.02 7.18
CA LYS A 22 2.24 -26.22 8.58
C LYS A 22 1.53 -24.99 9.16
N ASN A 23 2.01 -23.78 8.84
CA ASN A 23 1.47 -22.53 9.36
C ASN A 23 1.46 -21.43 8.30
N LYS A 24 0.32 -21.20 7.67
CA LYS A 24 0.15 -20.17 6.64
C LYS A 24 0.28 -18.73 7.14
N LYS A 25 0.07 -18.47 8.44
CA LYS A 25 0.16 -17.12 9.01
C LYS A 25 1.55 -16.52 8.82
N VAL A 26 2.58 -17.36 8.79
CA VAL A 26 3.97 -16.90 8.63
C VAL A 26 4.22 -16.29 7.25
N LEU A 27 3.48 -16.71 6.21
CA LEU A 27 3.56 -16.12 4.87
C LEU A 27 2.63 -14.89 4.68
N GLN A 28 1.97 -14.42 5.73
CA GLN A 28 1.24 -13.15 5.65
C GLN A 28 2.19 -11.97 5.77
N THR A 29 1.94 -10.92 5.02
CA THR A 29 2.75 -9.67 5.03
C THR A 29 2.69 -8.94 6.37
N THR A 30 1.63 -9.18 7.16
CA THR A 30 1.43 -8.65 8.52
C THR A 30 2.21 -9.41 9.60
N TYR A 31 2.74 -10.59 9.28
CA TYR A 31 3.51 -11.37 10.25
C TYR A 31 4.89 -10.75 10.49
N LEU A 32 5.18 -10.44 11.76
CA LEU A 32 6.47 -9.92 12.18
C LEU A 32 7.35 -11.08 12.68
N PRO A 33 8.45 -11.43 11.98
CA PRO A 33 9.38 -12.47 12.41
C PRO A 33 10.18 -12.03 13.66
N GLU A 34 10.84 -13.00 14.30
CA GLU A 34 11.68 -12.73 15.46
C GLU A 34 12.99 -12.02 15.11
N GLU A 35 13.49 -12.23 13.90
CA GLU A 35 14.67 -11.57 13.37
C GLU A 35 14.36 -10.94 12.01
N LEU A 36 15.01 -9.82 11.71
CA LEU A 36 14.87 -9.10 10.43
C LEU A 36 16.24 -9.08 9.73
N PRO A 37 16.51 -10.05 8.84
CA PRO A 37 17.78 -10.12 8.14
C PRO A 37 18.03 -8.84 7.33
N HIS A 38 19.32 -8.48 7.22
CA HIS A 38 19.79 -7.29 6.49
C HIS A 38 19.27 -5.94 7.00
N ARG A 39 18.72 -5.89 8.25
CA ARG A 39 18.27 -4.64 8.91
C ARG A 39 18.91 -4.39 10.26
N LYS A 40 19.97 -5.13 10.58
CA LYS A 40 20.66 -5.00 11.87
C LYS A 40 21.16 -3.58 12.11
N ASN A 41 21.80 -2.94 11.10
CA ASN A 41 22.34 -1.59 11.24
C ASN A 41 21.25 -0.56 11.52
N GLU A 42 20.12 -0.66 10.84
CA GLU A 42 18.96 0.22 11.03
C GLU A 42 18.34 -0.01 12.41
N ILE A 43 18.21 -1.26 12.83
CA ILE A 43 17.71 -1.63 14.16
C ILE A 43 18.63 -1.06 15.25
N ASP A 44 19.93 -1.33 15.18
CA ASP A 44 20.92 -0.88 16.15
C ASP A 44 20.93 0.65 16.28
N LYS A 45 20.88 1.36 15.15
CA LYS A 45 20.85 2.82 15.15
C LYS A 45 19.57 3.38 15.79
N ILE A 46 18.39 2.88 15.41
CA ILE A 46 17.12 3.36 15.99
C ILE A 46 17.04 3.00 17.46
N ALA A 47 17.41 1.77 17.84
CA ALA A 47 17.42 1.33 19.23
C ALA A 47 18.37 2.19 20.10
N SER A 48 19.56 2.53 19.58
CA SER A 48 20.50 3.43 20.25
C SER A 48 19.89 4.81 20.53
N ILE A 49 19.16 5.38 19.57
CA ILE A 49 18.49 6.68 19.74
C ILE A 49 17.36 6.59 20.76
N ILE A 50 16.49 5.58 20.65
CA ILE A 50 15.32 5.43 21.51
C ILE A 50 15.71 5.05 22.94
N SER A 51 16.80 4.29 23.13
CA SER A 51 17.24 3.82 24.46
C SER A 51 17.46 4.95 25.46
N ILE A 52 17.79 6.15 25.00
CA ILE A 52 17.92 7.36 25.84
C ILE A 52 16.62 7.64 26.59
N GLY A 53 15.46 7.34 25.98
CA GLY A 53 14.15 7.47 26.62
C GLY A 53 13.97 6.62 27.88
N LEU A 54 14.64 5.46 27.99
CA LEU A 54 14.61 4.62 29.19
C LEU A 54 15.32 5.24 30.39
N TYR A 55 16.15 6.25 30.13
CA TYR A 55 16.84 7.03 31.19
C TYR A 55 16.09 8.36 31.49
N GLY A 56 14.94 8.57 30.86
CA GLY A 56 14.13 9.78 31.08
C GLY A 56 14.55 10.99 30.24
N ASP A 57 15.49 10.83 29.30
CA ASP A 57 15.89 11.89 28.39
C ASP A 57 15.16 11.79 27.05
N LYS A 58 14.96 12.96 26.41
CA LYS A 58 14.28 13.02 25.11
C LYS A 58 15.14 12.42 24.01
N PRO A 59 14.71 11.31 23.35
CA PRO A 59 15.37 10.84 22.13
C PRO A 59 15.26 11.86 21.00
N SER A 60 16.25 11.85 20.09
CA SER A 60 16.11 12.62 18.83
C SER A 60 14.91 12.14 18.03
N ASN A 61 14.23 13.08 17.35
CA ASN A 61 13.23 12.67 16.37
C ASN A 61 13.91 11.94 15.21
N ILE A 62 13.20 11.02 14.57
CA ILE A 62 13.74 10.23 13.46
C ILE A 62 12.79 10.32 12.28
N MET A 63 13.34 10.60 11.09
CA MET A 63 12.59 10.49 9.83
C MET A 63 13.13 9.32 9.02
N ILE A 64 12.26 8.35 8.75
CA ILE A 64 12.59 7.11 8.03
C ILE A 64 12.00 7.18 6.62
N TYR A 65 12.87 7.01 5.63
CA TYR A 65 12.50 7.02 4.21
C TYR A 65 12.80 5.68 3.56
N GLY A 66 12.11 5.39 2.49
CA GLY A 66 12.41 4.26 1.63
C GLY A 66 11.22 3.83 0.80
N ALA A 67 11.45 3.08 -0.26
CA ALA A 67 10.37 2.52 -1.08
C ALA A 67 9.48 1.55 -0.27
N THR A 68 8.31 1.22 -0.81
CA THR A 68 7.43 0.19 -0.25
C THR A 68 8.18 -1.16 -0.17
N GLY A 69 7.88 -1.95 0.85
CA GLY A 69 8.47 -3.29 1.03
C GLY A 69 9.93 -3.34 1.47
N THR A 70 10.56 -2.19 1.82
CA THR A 70 11.94 -2.14 2.33
C THR A 70 12.09 -2.46 3.82
N GLY A 71 11.00 -2.82 4.51
CA GLY A 71 11.02 -3.25 5.90
C GLY A 71 10.95 -2.15 6.96
N LYS A 72 10.64 -0.89 6.61
CA LYS A 72 10.52 0.25 7.54
C LYS A 72 9.57 -0.05 8.71
N THR A 73 8.31 -0.36 8.39
CA THR A 73 7.27 -0.70 9.37
C THR A 73 7.65 -1.92 10.20
N ALA A 74 8.29 -2.94 9.57
CA ALA A 74 8.71 -4.15 10.27
C ALA A 74 9.79 -3.85 11.33
N VAL A 75 10.80 -3.05 10.99
CA VAL A 75 11.86 -2.65 11.92
C VAL A 75 11.29 -1.84 13.08
N ILE A 76 10.43 -0.88 12.82
CA ILE A 76 9.83 -0.05 13.88
C ILE A 76 8.90 -0.87 14.77
N SER A 77 8.12 -1.78 14.21
CA SER A 77 7.29 -2.71 14.99
C SER A 77 8.13 -3.67 15.83
N TYR A 78 9.25 -4.16 15.28
CA TYR A 78 10.21 -4.98 16.02
C TYR A 78 10.80 -4.21 17.22
N ILE A 79 11.24 -2.97 17.02
CA ILE A 79 11.78 -2.12 18.09
C ILE A 79 10.72 -1.85 19.16
N GLY A 80 9.48 -1.58 18.77
CA GLY A 80 8.37 -1.41 19.73
C GLY A 80 8.12 -2.67 20.54
N LYS A 81 8.24 -3.86 19.93
CA LYS A 81 8.14 -5.15 20.64
C LYS A 81 9.31 -5.35 21.62
N GLU A 82 10.53 -5.06 21.20
CA GLU A 82 11.71 -5.17 22.06
C GLU A 82 11.67 -4.18 23.23
N LEU A 83 11.23 -2.94 22.99
CA LEU A 83 11.06 -1.93 24.04
C LEU A 83 10.04 -2.41 25.10
N LYS A 84 8.92 -3.00 24.67
CA LYS A 84 7.92 -3.58 25.57
C LYS A 84 8.40 -4.77 26.38
N LYS A 85 9.44 -5.50 25.96
CA LYS A 85 10.06 -6.56 26.78
C LYS A 85 10.83 -5.96 27.96
N ILE A 86 11.44 -4.78 27.79
CA ILE A 86 12.26 -4.10 28.80
C ILE A 86 11.39 -3.22 29.71
N ASP A 87 10.37 -2.61 29.17
CA ASP A 87 9.44 -1.70 29.85
C ASP A 87 7.99 -2.06 29.49
N PRO A 88 7.42 -3.16 30.04
CA PRO A 88 6.12 -3.72 29.65
C PRO A 88 4.97 -2.74 29.86
N ASP A 89 5.00 -1.96 30.95
CA ASP A 89 3.94 -0.99 31.29
C ASP A 89 4.21 0.39 30.68
N GLY A 90 5.37 0.57 30.04
CA GLY A 90 5.78 1.82 29.44
C GLY A 90 5.97 2.96 30.45
N ASP A 91 6.36 2.64 31.69
CA ASP A 91 6.47 3.61 32.79
C ASP A 91 7.66 4.56 32.61
N ARG A 92 8.68 4.15 31.87
CA ARG A 92 9.83 5.00 31.51
C ARG A 92 9.72 5.55 30.11
N CYS A 93 9.37 4.66 29.15
CA CYS A 93 9.35 5.00 27.73
C CYS A 93 8.17 4.33 27.03
N SER A 94 7.08 5.06 26.87
CA SER A 94 5.87 4.58 26.18
C SER A 94 6.04 4.64 24.66
N TYR A 95 5.75 3.53 23.99
CA TYR A 95 5.76 3.43 22.52
C TYR A 95 4.34 3.45 21.97
N LEU A 96 4.02 4.46 21.16
CA LEU A 96 2.71 4.69 20.57
C LEU A 96 2.83 4.67 19.04
N TYR A 97 1.98 3.89 18.36
CA TYR A 97 2.04 3.72 16.91
C TYR A 97 0.72 4.07 16.24
N VAL A 98 0.78 4.84 15.17
CA VAL A 98 -0.36 5.17 14.31
C VAL A 98 0.01 5.00 12.85
N ASN A 99 -0.85 4.33 12.08
CA ASN A 99 -0.78 4.31 10.62
C ASN A 99 -1.66 5.44 10.07
N CYS A 100 -1.02 6.42 9.41
CA CYS A 100 -1.66 7.62 8.88
C CYS A 100 -2.38 7.39 7.55
N GLU A 101 -2.24 6.22 6.92
CA GLU A 101 -3.06 5.83 5.78
C GLU A 101 -4.48 5.43 6.23
N VAL A 102 -4.58 4.72 7.36
CA VAL A 102 -5.85 4.26 7.93
C VAL A 102 -6.58 5.41 8.64
N VAL A 103 -5.80 6.27 9.33
CA VAL A 103 -6.32 7.41 10.09
C VAL A 103 -5.72 8.68 9.53
N ASP A 104 -6.41 9.33 8.61
CA ASP A 104 -5.89 10.42 7.78
C ASP A 104 -6.30 11.85 8.21
N THR A 105 -6.93 12.01 9.39
CA THR A 105 -7.31 13.33 9.92
C THR A 105 -6.50 13.68 11.16
N SER A 106 -6.18 14.97 11.34
CA SER A 106 -5.47 15.47 12.52
C SER A 106 -6.16 15.07 13.82
N TYR A 107 -7.48 15.16 13.87
CA TYR A 107 -8.28 14.71 15.01
C TYR A 107 -8.18 13.21 15.24
N GLY A 108 -8.35 12.41 14.17
CA GLY A 108 -8.30 10.95 14.24
C GLY A 108 -6.93 10.44 14.71
N ILE A 109 -5.84 11.03 14.20
CA ILE A 109 -4.47 10.67 14.61
C ILE A 109 -4.27 10.98 16.09
N LEU A 110 -4.61 12.20 16.53
CA LEU A 110 -4.47 12.60 17.92
C LEU A 110 -5.33 11.72 18.86
N PHE A 111 -6.56 11.41 18.44
CA PHE A 111 -7.45 10.51 19.15
C PHE A 111 -6.90 9.10 19.25
N ASN A 112 -6.37 8.56 18.14
CA ASN A 112 -5.77 7.22 18.12
C ASN A 112 -4.53 7.15 19.04
N ILE A 113 -3.69 8.17 19.03
CA ILE A 113 -2.55 8.25 19.97
C ILE A 113 -3.05 8.29 21.41
N ALA A 114 -3.99 9.19 21.72
CA ALA A 114 -4.52 9.38 23.07
C ALA A 114 -5.20 8.11 23.62
N SER A 115 -5.95 7.40 22.77
CA SER A 115 -6.67 6.17 23.16
C SER A 115 -5.76 5.00 23.56
N GLN A 116 -4.48 5.04 23.20
CA GLN A 116 -3.53 3.98 23.55
C GLN A 116 -3.07 4.06 25.01
N PHE A 117 -3.22 5.21 25.69
CA PHE A 117 -2.78 5.39 27.08
C PHE A 117 -3.79 6.08 27.99
N ILE A 118 -4.77 6.82 27.45
CA ILE A 118 -5.83 7.43 28.25
C ILE A 118 -6.97 6.42 28.42
N LYS A 119 -7.11 5.88 29.65
CA LYS A 119 -8.21 4.97 29.96
C LYS A 119 -9.55 5.67 29.83
N ASP A 120 -10.52 4.97 29.27
CA ASP A 120 -11.93 5.44 29.17
C ASP A 120 -12.14 6.74 28.36
N ILE A 121 -11.18 7.12 27.50
CA ILE A 121 -11.30 8.34 26.68
C ILE A 121 -12.61 8.35 25.88
N ASN A 122 -13.04 7.19 25.36
CA ASN A 122 -14.31 7.06 24.62
C ASN A 122 -15.54 7.40 25.48
N GLN A 123 -15.49 7.13 26.79
CA GLN A 123 -16.61 7.44 27.71
C GLN A 123 -16.59 8.93 28.13
N LYS A 124 -15.42 9.56 28.09
CA LYS A 124 -15.27 10.99 28.41
C LYS A 124 -15.74 11.88 27.28
N ILE A 125 -15.73 11.41 26.03
CA ILE A 125 -16.12 12.18 24.86
C ILE A 125 -17.66 12.15 24.73
N PRO A 126 -18.34 13.33 24.78
CA PRO A 126 -19.78 13.39 24.59
C PRO A 126 -20.18 12.96 23.16
N PHE A 127 -21.47 12.63 22.96
CA PHE A 127 -22.00 12.22 21.66
C PHE A 127 -21.71 13.26 20.53
N THR A 128 -21.66 14.54 20.88
CA THR A 128 -21.31 15.64 19.97
C THR A 128 -19.82 15.71 19.59
N GLY A 129 -18.97 14.88 20.21
CA GLY A 129 -17.52 14.91 20.07
C GLY A 129 -16.85 16.02 20.88
N TRP A 130 -15.50 16.03 20.88
CA TRP A 130 -14.70 17.15 21.34
C TRP A 130 -14.16 17.94 20.15
N SER A 131 -13.87 19.24 20.33
CA SER A 131 -13.06 19.96 19.35
C SER A 131 -11.62 19.44 19.36
N PHE A 132 -10.87 19.72 18.31
CA PHE A 132 -9.45 19.38 18.25
C PHE A 132 -8.67 19.98 19.42
N GLU A 133 -8.93 21.25 19.75
CA GLU A 133 -8.28 21.97 20.84
C GLU A 133 -8.56 21.32 22.20
N LYS A 134 -9.80 20.86 22.44
CA LYS A 134 -10.17 20.17 23.67
C LYS A 134 -9.47 18.81 23.77
N LEU A 135 -9.43 18.06 22.69
CA LEU A 135 -8.72 16.79 22.64
C LEU A 135 -7.21 16.98 22.84
N TYR A 136 -6.63 18.02 22.23
CA TYR A 136 -5.21 18.34 22.37
C TYR A 136 -4.86 18.75 23.79
N THR A 137 -5.71 19.53 24.47
CA THR A 137 -5.53 19.93 25.87
C THR A 137 -5.53 18.70 26.79
N GLU A 138 -6.53 17.83 26.64
CA GLU A 138 -6.62 16.58 27.45
C GLU A 138 -5.40 15.70 27.18
N PHE A 139 -5.02 15.51 25.93
CA PHE A 139 -3.84 14.77 25.53
C PHE A 139 -2.56 15.31 26.20
N TYR A 140 -2.36 16.63 26.15
CA TYR A 140 -1.23 17.30 26.75
C TYR A 140 -1.20 17.13 28.29
N GLU A 141 -2.32 17.36 28.99
CA GLU A 141 -2.43 17.21 30.42
C GLU A 141 -2.15 15.79 30.88
N GLN A 142 -2.66 14.79 30.15
CA GLN A 142 -2.42 13.38 30.46
C GLN A 142 -0.96 12.99 30.24
N ILE A 143 -0.34 13.40 29.14
CA ILE A 143 1.10 13.17 28.91
C ILE A 143 1.92 13.79 30.03
N GLU A 144 1.69 15.06 30.38
CA GLU A 144 2.46 15.77 31.40
C GLU A 144 2.31 15.12 32.79
N SER A 145 1.13 14.60 33.11
CA SER A 145 0.85 13.94 34.40
C SER A 145 1.63 12.63 34.59
N MET A 146 1.99 11.95 33.49
CA MET A 146 2.63 10.63 33.52
C MET A 146 4.13 10.67 33.80
N ASN A 147 4.79 11.81 33.63
CA ASN A 147 6.22 12.02 33.93
C ASN A 147 7.13 10.95 33.30
N ARG A 148 7.01 10.72 32.00
CA ARG A 148 7.78 9.74 31.24
C ARG A 148 8.04 10.16 29.81
N VAL A 149 8.82 9.40 29.08
CA VAL A 149 9.11 9.64 27.66
C VAL A 149 8.08 8.93 26.79
N PHE A 150 7.61 9.61 25.75
CA PHE A 150 6.72 9.05 24.73
C PHE A 150 7.44 9.04 23.37
N VAL A 151 7.52 7.86 22.78
CA VAL A 151 7.96 7.69 21.38
C VAL A 151 6.72 7.47 20.54
N ILE A 152 6.38 8.46 19.74
CA ILE A 152 5.19 8.46 18.87
C ILE A 152 5.65 8.17 17.43
N VAL A 153 5.17 7.06 16.89
CA VAL A 153 5.42 6.65 15.51
C VAL A 153 4.23 7.01 14.63
N LEU A 154 4.51 7.76 13.57
CA LEU A 154 3.57 8.12 12.52
C LEU A 154 4.01 7.43 11.23
N ASP A 155 3.37 6.30 10.92
CA ASP A 155 3.67 5.53 9.71
C ASP A 155 2.82 6.01 8.52
N GLU A 156 3.42 6.00 7.32
CA GLU A 156 2.82 6.48 6.06
C GLU A 156 2.31 7.93 6.14
N ILE A 157 3.08 8.78 6.83
CA ILE A 157 2.71 10.16 7.14
C ILE A 157 2.53 11.05 5.91
N ASP A 158 3.23 10.73 4.81
CA ASP A 158 3.11 11.45 3.53
C ASP A 158 1.69 11.40 2.95
N HIS A 159 0.95 10.33 3.20
CA HIS A 159 -0.42 10.18 2.75
C HIS A 159 -1.35 11.22 3.39
N MET A 160 -1.22 11.40 4.70
CA MET A 160 -2.01 12.39 5.45
C MET A 160 -1.65 13.83 5.06
N ILE A 161 -0.35 14.14 5.03
CA ILE A 161 0.11 15.51 4.76
C ILE A 161 -0.27 15.98 3.36
N SER A 162 -0.17 15.09 2.36
CA SER A 162 -0.58 15.42 0.98
C SER A 162 -2.07 15.74 0.86
N LYS A 163 -2.93 15.19 1.73
CA LYS A 163 -4.38 15.38 1.68
C LYS A 163 -4.90 16.47 2.62
N LYS A 164 -4.32 16.62 3.81
CA LYS A 164 -4.90 17.39 4.92
C LYS A 164 -3.96 18.44 5.50
N GLY A 165 -2.71 18.52 5.01
CA GLY A 165 -1.71 19.44 5.54
C GLY A 165 -0.95 18.85 6.74
N ASP A 166 -0.04 19.66 7.30
CA ASP A 166 0.93 19.23 8.31
C ASP A 166 0.63 19.71 9.75
N ASP A 167 -0.59 20.18 10.01
CA ASP A 167 -1.00 20.77 11.31
C ASP A 167 -0.71 19.83 12.49
N ILE A 168 -1.13 18.56 12.42
CA ILE A 168 -0.92 17.61 13.52
C ILE A 168 0.57 17.34 13.73
N PHE A 169 1.33 17.25 12.66
CA PHE A 169 2.77 17.05 12.72
C PHE A 169 3.46 18.23 13.40
N TYR A 170 3.04 19.47 13.05
CA TYR A 170 3.53 20.68 13.70
C TYR A 170 3.18 20.71 15.20
N HIS A 171 1.93 20.39 15.58
CA HIS A 171 1.50 20.35 16.97
C HIS A 171 2.30 19.35 17.81
N LEU A 172 2.49 18.13 17.29
CA LEU A 172 3.28 17.10 17.97
C LEU A 172 4.77 17.45 18.05
N ALA A 173 5.35 18.05 17.01
CA ALA A 173 6.74 18.50 17.02
C ALA A 173 6.99 19.64 18.04
N LYS A 174 5.98 20.48 18.25
CA LYS A 174 6.05 21.62 19.17
C LYS A 174 5.75 21.26 20.62
N ILE A 175 5.14 20.13 20.91
CA ILE A 175 4.58 19.79 22.24
C ILE A 175 5.61 19.93 23.38
N ASN A 176 6.88 19.60 23.10
CA ASN A 176 7.95 19.70 24.09
C ASN A 176 8.28 21.12 24.56
N GLU A 177 7.78 22.17 23.88
CA GLU A 177 7.96 23.56 24.33
C GLU A 177 7.16 23.84 25.60
N HIS A 178 6.13 23.07 25.86
CA HIS A 178 5.22 23.24 26.99
C HIS A 178 5.38 22.14 28.05
N LEU A 179 5.86 20.93 27.67
CA LEU A 179 6.09 19.84 28.60
C LEU A 179 7.29 20.11 29.53
N VAL A 180 7.12 19.86 30.81
CA VAL A 180 8.13 20.03 31.86
C VAL A 180 8.63 18.68 32.36
N LYS A 181 7.72 17.78 32.69
CA LYS A 181 8.01 16.47 33.28
C LYS A 181 8.15 15.38 32.23
N SER A 182 7.23 15.36 31.29
CA SER A 182 7.22 14.38 30.22
C SER A 182 7.95 14.89 28.97
N LYS A 183 8.38 13.97 28.12
CA LYS A 183 9.07 14.29 26.88
C LYS A 183 8.50 13.47 25.73
N VAL A 184 8.45 14.05 24.54
CA VAL A 184 7.91 13.40 23.33
C VAL A 184 8.99 13.36 22.24
N SER A 185 9.24 12.20 21.66
CA SER A 185 10.03 12.00 20.45
C SER A 185 9.14 11.49 19.35
N LEU A 186 9.35 11.96 18.13
CA LEU A 186 8.57 11.60 16.95
C LEU A 186 9.40 10.74 16.02
N ILE A 187 8.81 9.67 15.50
CA ILE A 187 9.34 8.88 14.40
C ILE A 187 8.36 8.99 13.24
N GLY A 188 8.75 9.64 12.16
CA GLY A 188 7.97 9.71 10.93
C GLY A 188 8.46 8.65 9.95
N ILE A 189 7.55 7.94 9.28
CA ILE A 189 7.87 7.00 8.22
C ILE A 189 7.17 7.44 6.94
N SER A 190 7.94 7.58 5.86
CA SER A 190 7.42 8.00 4.56
C SER A 190 7.98 7.16 3.41
N ASN A 191 7.13 6.93 2.41
CA ASN A 191 7.54 6.36 1.13
C ASN A 191 8.09 7.44 0.18
N ASN A 192 7.90 8.72 0.49
CA ASN A 192 8.35 9.85 -0.32
C ASN A 192 9.69 10.39 0.20
N MET A 193 10.75 10.23 -0.58
CA MET A 193 12.09 10.75 -0.26
C MET A 193 12.15 12.27 -0.11
N LYS A 194 11.19 13.00 -0.71
CA LYS A 194 11.06 14.45 -0.62
C LYS A 194 10.04 14.92 0.42
N PHE A 195 9.64 14.02 1.31
CA PHE A 195 8.61 14.33 2.33
C PHE A 195 8.85 15.63 3.09
N MET A 196 10.12 15.90 3.50
CA MET A 196 10.45 17.14 4.22
C MET A 196 10.22 18.42 3.37
N GLU A 197 10.17 18.31 2.04
CA GLU A 197 9.86 19.43 1.16
C GLU A 197 8.35 19.74 1.14
N LEU A 198 7.51 18.75 1.48
CA LEU A 198 6.05 18.91 1.58
C LEU A 198 5.63 19.66 2.85
N LEU A 199 6.50 19.66 3.88
CA LEU A 199 6.22 20.33 5.15
C LEU A 199 6.40 21.84 5.03
N GLU A 200 5.55 22.59 5.71
CA GLU A 200 5.77 24.00 5.93
C GLU A 200 7.12 24.24 6.65
N PRO A 201 7.80 25.38 6.38
CA PRO A 201 9.09 25.68 7.01
C PRO A 201 9.05 25.63 8.55
N LYS A 202 7.91 25.98 9.14
CA LYS A 202 7.70 25.94 10.60
C LYS A 202 7.71 24.53 11.15
N ALA A 203 6.99 23.60 10.53
CA ALA A 203 6.92 22.19 10.91
C ALA A 203 8.28 21.51 10.72
N ARG A 204 8.93 21.76 9.58
CA ARG A 204 10.27 21.25 9.28
C ARG A 204 11.30 21.68 10.32
N SER A 205 11.34 22.97 10.66
CA SER A 205 12.28 23.51 11.65
C SER A 205 12.06 22.91 13.05
N ARG A 206 10.81 22.65 13.43
CA ARG A 206 10.44 22.08 14.74
C ARG A 206 10.72 20.61 14.86
N PHE A 207 10.57 19.85 13.77
CA PHE A 207 10.84 18.44 13.79
C PHE A 207 12.29 18.19 14.18
N GLY A 208 13.26 18.78 13.47
CA GLY A 208 14.69 18.53 13.71
C GLY A 208 14.98 17.03 13.73
N GLY A 209 16.17 16.61 14.06
CA GLY A 209 16.45 15.20 14.31
C GLY A 209 17.20 14.50 13.18
N GLU A 210 17.17 13.16 13.20
CA GLU A 210 17.95 12.32 12.31
C GLU A 210 17.14 11.81 11.13
N SER A 211 17.81 11.58 10.01
CA SER A 211 17.20 10.95 8.83
C SER A 211 17.83 9.61 8.56
N MET A 212 17.03 8.63 8.16
CA MET A 212 17.46 7.29 7.83
C MET A 212 16.79 6.81 6.55
N ILE A 213 17.58 6.25 5.63
CA ILE A 213 17.10 5.74 4.36
C ILE A 213 17.19 4.22 4.35
N PHE A 214 16.06 3.57 4.16
CA PHE A 214 15.97 2.12 3.97
C PHE A 214 16.18 1.78 2.50
N GLN A 215 17.31 1.18 2.22
CA GLN A 215 17.66 0.74 0.86
C GLN A 215 16.75 -0.42 0.42
N ARG A 216 16.50 -0.48 -0.89
CA ARG A 216 15.80 -1.61 -1.51
C ARG A 216 16.62 -2.88 -1.29
N TYR A 217 15.92 -4.00 -1.12
CA TYR A 217 16.59 -5.29 -1.04
C TYR A 217 17.08 -5.73 -2.42
N ASP A 218 18.27 -6.27 -2.46
CA ASP A 218 18.75 -7.00 -3.63
C ASP A 218 18.21 -8.44 -3.65
N ARG A 219 18.51 -9.16 -4.74
CA ARG A 219 18.05 -10.53 -4.92
C ARG A 219 18.54 -11.45 -3.79
N SER A 220 19.80 -11.38 -3.40
CA SER A 220 20.37 -12.27 -2.37
C SER A 220 19.75 -12.03 -1.01
N GLN A 221 19.52 -10.78 -0.67
CA GLN A 221 18.83 -10.39 0.56
C GLN A 221 17.38 -10.90 0.60
N LEU A 222 16.66 -10.84 -0.52
CA LEU A 222 15.31 -11.38 -0.63
C LEU A 222 15.29 -12.92 -0.54
N GLU A 223 16.29 -13.60 -1.07
CA GLU A 223 16.46 -15.05 -0.89
C GLU A 223 16.62 -15.40 0.59
N ASP A 224 17.48 -14.68 1.31
CA ASP A 224 17.70 -14.91 2.74
C ASP A 224 16.44 -14.64 3.57
N ILE A 225 15.72 -13.54 3.26
CA ILE A 225 14.44 -13.22 3.90
C ILE A 225 13.42 -14.34 3.68
N LEU A 226 13.31 -14.85 2.46
CA LEU A 226 12.39 -15.94 2.15
C LEU A 226 12.80 -17.25 2.85
N LYS A 227 14.08 -17.61 2.83
CA LYS A 227 14.60 -18.82 3.50
C LYS A 227 14.30 -18.80 4.98
N GLN A 228 14.63 -17.69 5.65
CA GLN A 228 14.31 -17.53 7.07
C GLN A 228 12.79 -17.62 7.33
N ARG A 229 11.98 -17.03 6.46
CA ARG A 229 10.51 -17.01 6.59
C ARG A 229 9.91 -18.41 6.48
N VAL A 230 10.49 -19.29 5.70
CA VAL A 230 9.95 -20.64 5.45
C VAL A 230 10.63 -21.73 6.29
N GLU A 231 11.61 -21.38 7.09
CA GLU A 231 12.35 -22.34 7.92
C GLU A 231 11.41 -23.17 8.80
N GLY A 232 11.47 -24.49 8.65
CA GLY A 232 10.64 -25.45 9.38
C GLY A 232 9.14 -25.44 9.04
N LEU A 233 8.70 -24.68 8.04
CA LEU A 233 7.28 -24.59 7.66
C LEU A 233 6.83 -25.66 6.69
N PHE A 234 7.70 -26.12 5.84
CA PHE A 234 7.44 -27.16 4.84
C PHE A 234 8.07 -28.48 5.29
N GLU A 235 7.54 -29.57 4.78
CA GLU A 235 8.22 -30.87 4.86
C GLU A 235 9.36 -30.94 3.83
N ASP A 236 10.27 -31.90 4.04
CA ASP A 236 11.37 -32.12 3.10
C ASP A 236 10.83 -32.35 1.68
N ASP A 237 11.55 -31.83 0.69
CA ASP A 237 11.20 -31.92 -0.73
C ASP A 237 9.92 -31.21 -1.22
N VAL A 238 9.17 -30.48 -0.37
CA VAL A 238 7.97 -29.74 -0.80
C VAL A 238 8.32 -28.44 -1.49
N LEU A 239 9.33 -27.71 -0.98
CA LEU A 239 9.78 -26.43 -1.49
C LEU A 239 11.24 -26.50 -1.90
N ASP A 240 11.52 -26.34 -3.20
CA ASP A 240 12.89 -26.31 -3.74
C ASP A 240 13.48 -24.90 -3.64
N ASP A 241 14.78 -24.81 -3.40
CA ASP A 241 15.54 -23.53 -3.42
C ASP A 241 15.40 -22.74 -4.73
N SER A 242 15.14 -23.41 -5.85
CA SER A 242 14.89 -22.78 -7.14
C SER A 242 13.64 -21.89 -7.10
N VAL A 243 12.60 -22.31 -6.39
CA VAL A 243 11.34 -21.55 -6.21
C VAL A 243 11.61 -20.29 -5.42
N ILE A 244 12.36 -20.39 -4.31
CA ILE A 244 12.76 -19.23 -3.48
C ILE A 244 13.55 -18.23 -4.31
N ARG A 245 14.57 -18.71 -5.05
CA ARG A 245 15.39 -17.89 -5.95
C ARG A 245 14.56 -17.21 -7.04
N TYR A 246 13.56 -17.90 -7.55
CA TYR A 246 12.71 -17.35 -8.59
C TYR A 246 11.78 -16.25 -8.04
N CYS A 247 11.16 -16.46 -6.88
CA CYS A 247 10.39 -15.42 -6.19
C CYS A 247 11.24 -14.17 -5.90
N ALA A 248 12.44 -14.36 -5.34
CA ALA A 248 13.38 -13.28 -5.07
C ALA A 248 13.82 -12.53 -6.34
N THR A 249 14.03 -13.24 -7.44
CA THR A 249 14.40 -12.63 -8.73
C THR A 249 13.29 -11.75 -9.29
N ILE A 250 12.03 -12.20 -9.20
CA ILE A 250 10.87 -11.42 -9.64
C ILE A 250 10.73 -10.16 -8.79
N ALA A 251 10.78 -10.28 -7.47
CA ALA A 251 10.62 -9.18 -6.55
C ALA A 251 11.79 -8.16 -6.64
N ALA A 252 13.03 -8.62 -6.84
CA ALA A 252 14.19 -7.75 -7.04
C ALA A 252 14.05 -6.89 -8.31
N ARG A 253 13.46 -7.42 -9.38
CA ARG A 253 13.15 -6.66 -10.60
C ARG A 253 12.03 -5.64 -10.40
N ASN A 254 11.11 -5.91 -9.47
CA ASN A 254 10.01 -5.05 -9.08
C ASN A 254 10.38 -4.29 -7.80
N GLU A 255 11.36 -3.41 -7.90
CA GLU A 255 11.75 -2.46 -6.85
C GLU A 255 12.36 -3.06 -5.56
N GLY A 256 12.67 -4.35 -5.50
CA GLY A 256 13.24 -5.01 -4.32
C GLY A 256 12.26 -5.08 -3.14
N ASP A 257 10.97 -5.28 -3.43
CA ASP A 257 9.89 -5.35 -2.44
C ASP A 257 9.82 -6.74 -1.80
N ALA A 258 10.14 -6.82 -0.49
CA ALA A 258 10.06 -8.06 0.28
C ALA A 258 8.61 -8.56 0.48
N ARG A 259 7.61 -7.65 0.54
CA ARG A 259 6.19 -8.04 0.63
C ARG A 259 5.78 -8.81 -0.62
N MET A 260 6.17 -8.31 -1.80
CA MET A 260 5.91 -8.97 -3.08
C MET A 260 6.56 -10.36 -3.14
N ALA A 261 7.81 -10.50 -2.66
CA ALA A 261 8.49 -11.80 -2.63
C ALA A 261 7.74 -12.83 -1.77
N ILE A 262 7.28 -12.42 -0.59
CA ILE A 262 6.51 -13.26 0.33
C ILE A 262 5.13 -13.60 -0.25
N ASP A 263 4.44 -12.64 -0.85
CA ASP A 263 3.13 -12.86 -1.45
C ASP A 263 3.19 -13.79 -2.67
N LEU A 264 4.23 -13.68 -3.51
CA LEU A 264 4.45 -14.61 -4.62
C LEU A 264 4.57 -16.06 -4.10
N LEU A 265 5.36 -16.28 -3.06
CA LEU A 265 5.52 -17.60 -2.47
C LEU A 265 4.23 -18.10 -1.82
N ARG A 266 3.50 -17.22 -1.11
CA ARG A 266 2.20 -17.54 -0.50
C ARG A 266 1.18 -17.97 -1.55
N VAL A 267 1.01 -17.18 -2.62
CA VAL A 267 0.04 -17.47 -3.68
C VAL A 267 0.45 -18.71 -4.47
N ALA A 268 1.75 -18.92 -4.74
CA ALA A 268 2.25 -20.13 -5.38
C ALA A 268 1.96 -21.39 -4.55
N THR A 269 2.12 -21.28 -3.21
CA THR A 269 1.76 -22.36 -2.27
C THR A 269 0.26 -22.65 -2.31
N ASP A 270 -0.58 -21.61 -2.29
CA ASP A 270 -2.04 -21.75 -2.37
C ASP A 270 -2.51 -22.39 -3.69
N ILE A 271 -1.83 -22.08 -4.81
CA ILE A 271 -2.12 -22.69 -6.12
C ILE A 271 -1.75 -24.17 -6.10
N ALA A 272 -0.55 -24.54 -5.61
CA ALA A 272 -0.11 -25.91 -5.52
C ALA A 272 -1.05 -26.77 -4.64
N GLU A 273 -1.46 -26.25 -3.47
CA GLU A 273 -2.41 -26.91 -2.59
C GLU A 273 -3.79 -27.11 -3.24
N ARG A 274 -4.31 -26.10 -3.95
CA ARG A 274 -5.60 -26.19 -4.65
C ARG A 274 -5.58 -27.22 -5.78
N ASN A 275 -4.45 -27.35 -6.47
CA ASN A 275 -4.27 -28.35 -7.52
C ASN A 275 -4.12 -29.77 -6.96
N GLY A 276 -3.79 -29.93 -5.66
CA GLY A 276 -3.47 -31.21 -5.04
C GLY A 276 -2.03 -31.68 -5.31
N ASP A 277 -1.16 -30.77 -5.75
CA ASP A 277 0.24 -31.06 -6.01
C ASP A 277 1.00 -31.37 -4.72
N SER A 278 2.07 -32.18 -4.82
CA SER A 278 2.90 -32.54 -3.68
C SER A 278 4.12 -31.64 -3.51
N LYS A 279 4.41 -30.80 -4.51
CA LYS A 279 5.58 -29.91 -4.55
C LYS A 279 5.20 -28.54 -5.11
N ILE A 280 5.86 -27.50 -4.60
CA ILE A 280 5.77 -26.17 -5.16
C ILE A 280 6.85 -26.04 -6.24
N THR A 281 6.48 -25.53 -7.41
CA THR A 281 7.37 -25.41 -8.57
C THR A 281 7.43 -23.98 -9.11
N GLU A 282 8.40 -23.67 -9.96
CA GLU A 282 8.46 -22.38 -10.66
C GLU A 282 7.22 -22.11 -11.52
N ALA A 283 6.52 -23.15 -12.00
CA ALA A 283 5.28 -22.99 -12.73
C ALA A 283 4.18 -22.37 -11.85
N HIS A 284 4.10 -22.80 -10.58
CA HIS A 284 3.18 -22.20 -9.61
C HIS A 284 3.51 -20.74 -9.34
N VAL A 285 4.80 -20.36 -9.26
CA VAL A 285 5.22 -18.95 -9.11
C VAL A 285 4.84 -18.13 -10.34
N LYS A 286 5.00 -18.66 -11.55
CA LYS A 286 4.56 -17.98 -12.79
C LYS A 286 3.05 -17.74 -12.77
N SER A 287 2.27 -18.75 -12.40
CA SER A 287 0.82 -18.64 -12.26
C SER A 287 0.43 -17.65 -11.16
N ALA A 288 1.14 -17.66 -10.03
CA ALA A 288 0.95 -16.71 -8.94
C ALA A 288 1.18 -15.27 -9.41
N LYS A 289 2.30 -15.02 -10.11
CA LYS A 289 2.60 -13.70 -10.68
C LYS A 289 1.48 -13.21 -11.61
N SER A 290 1.05 -14.07 -12.55
CA SER A 290 -0.04 -13.73 -13.48
C SER A 290 -1.35 -13.45 -12.74
N SER A 291 -1.71 -14.24 -11.72
CA SER A 291 -2.91 -13.99 -10.91
C SER A 291 -2.83 -12.66 -10.18
N MET A 292 -1.68 -12.35 -9.55
CA MET A 292 -1.50 -11.09 -8.82
C MET A 292 -1.55 -9.87 -9.76
N GLU A 293 -1.00 -9.97 -10.97
CA GLU A 293 -1.09 -8.90 -11.99
C GLU A 293 -2.54 -8.68 -12.44
N ILE A 294 -3.31 -9.75 -12.64
CA ILE A 294 -4.73 -9.69 -12.99
C ILE A 294 -5.53 -9.04 -11.85
N ASP A 295 -5.33 -9.48 -10.62
CA ASP A 295 -6.04 -8.95 -9.44
C ASP A 295 -5.77 -7.44 -9.26
N MET A 296 -4.51 -6.99 -9.45
CA MET A 296 -4.15 -5.56 -9.41
C MET A 296 -4.87 -4.75 -10.49
N ILE A 297 -4.92 -5.26 -11.72
CA ILE A 297 -5.60 -4.59 -12.83
C ILE A 297 -7.11 -4.53 -12.57
N GLU A 298 -7.71 -5.61 -12.08
CA GLU A 298 -9.14 -5.64 -11.72
C GLU A 298 -9.48 -4.63 -10.63
N GLU A 299 -8.64 -4.51 -9.60
CA GLU A 299 -8.85 -3.55 -8.53
C GLU A 299 -8.70 -2.12 -9.04
N ALA A 300 -7.67 -1.83 -9.84
CA ALA A 300 -7.49 -0.54 -10.48
C ALA A 300 -8.73 -0.15 -11.31
N VAL A 301 -9.26 -1.09 -12.11
CA VAL A 301 -10.45 -0.85 -12.95
C VAL A 301 -11.70 -0.59 -12.12
N LYS A 302 -11.91 -1.32 -11.00
CA LYS A 302 -13.06 -1.14 -10.10
C LYS A 302 -13.06 0.24 -9.43
N THR A 303 -11.90 0.72 -9.05
CA THR A 303 -11.72 1.99 -8.32
C THR A 303 -11.71 3.23 -9.20
N LEU A 304 -11.70 3.08 -10.53
CA LEU A 304 -11.73 4.19 -11.48
C LEU A 304 -12.92 5.13 -11.25
N ALA A 305 -12.66 6.43 -11.28
CA ALA A 305 -13.72 7.44 -11.32
C ALA A 305 -14.60 7.28 -12.57
N PRO A 306 -15.91 7.63 -12.52
CA PRO A 306 -16.82 7.44 -13.66
C PRO A 306 -16.31 7.99 -14.98
N GLN A 307 -15.70 9.16 -15.00
CA GLN A 307 -15.13 9.77 -16.21
C GLN A 307 -13.94 8.97 -16.77
N SER A 308 -13.06 8.45 -15.89
CA SER A 308 -11.94 7.59 -16.28
C SER A 308 -12.42 6.25 -16.83
N LYS A 309 -13.52 5.68 -16.27
CA LYS A 309 -14.19 4.49 -16.81
C LYS A 309 -14.68 4.73 -18.25
N VAL A 310 -15.30 5.89 -18.53
CA VAL A 310 -15.77 6.22 -19.89
C VAL A 310 -14.60 6.41 -20.87
N VAL A 311 -13.48 7.00 -20.44
CA VAL A 311 -12.28 7.11 -21.25
C VAL A 311 -11.68 5.74 -21.56
N LEU A 312 -11.57 4.84 -20.56
CA LEU A 312 -11.10 3.48 -20.80
C LEU A 312 -12.03 2.70 -21.74
N LEU A 313 -13.37 2.82 -21.55
CA LEU A 313 -14.34 2.21 -22.48
C LEU A 313 -14.18 2.75 -23.90
N SER A 314 -13.83 4.02 -24.07
CA SER A 314 -13.59 4.62 -25.38
C SER A 314 -12.37 3.99 -26.08
N VAL A 315 -11.32 3.66 -25.33
CA VAL A 315 -10.15 2.92 -25.84
C VAL A 315 -10.54 1.49 -26.22
N ILE A 316 -11.30 0.80 -25.36
CA ILE A 316 -11.79 -0.57 -25.61
C ILE A 316 -12.66 -0.60 -26.88
N LYS A 317 -13.64 0.29 -26.99
CA LYS A 317 -14.53 0.36 -28.14
C LYS A 317 -13.78 0.66 -29.44
N ASN A 318 -12.75 1.50 -29.41
CA ASN A 318 -11.88 1.73 -30.56
C ASN A 318 -11.10 0.46 -30.96
N THR A 319 -10.61 -0.28 -29.98
CA THR A 319 -9.88 -1.54 -30.23
C THR A 319 -10.79 -2.59 -30.86
N GLU A 320 -12.07 -2.65 -30.45
CA GLU A 320 -13.09 -3.55 -31.03
C GLU A 320 -13.37 -3.28 -32.51
N THR A 321 -13.18 -2.05 -32.98
CA THR A 321 -13.31 -1.72 -34.42
C THR A 321 -12.08 -2.10 -35.25
N GLY A 322 -11.08 -2.77 -34.66
CA GLY A 322 -9.84 -3.19 -35.30
C GLY A 322 -8.69 -2.17 -35.21
N ASN A 323 -8.89 -1.04 -34.57
CA ASN A 323 -7.86 -0.04 -34.33
C ASN A 323 -7.05 -0.37 -33.08
N THR A 324 -6.02 -1.19 -33.20
CA THR A 324 -5.15 -1.57 -32.08
C THR A 324 -4.26 -0.43 -31.59
N VAL A 325 -4.08 0.62 -32.40
CA VAL A 325 -3.29 1.80 -32.09
C VAL A 325 -4.10 3.02 -32.47
N MET A 326 -4.32 3.92 -31.53
CA MET A 326 -5.15 5.12 -31.71
C MET A 326 -4.46 6.37 -31.19
N ILE A 327 -4.92 7.54 -31.61
CA ILE A 327 -4.42 8.83 -31.09
C ILE A 327 -5.44 9.44 -30.12
N THR A 328 -5.00 10.41 -29.33
CA THR A 328 -5.86 11.13 -28.36
C THR A 328 -7.16 11.65 -28.98
N GLY A 329 -7.11 12.11 -30.23
CA GLY A 329 -8.31 12.61 -30.96
C GLY A 329 -9.35 11.52 -31.21
N ASP A 330 -8.92 10.29 -31.54
CA ASP A 330 -9.81 9.17 -31.78
C ASP A 330 -10.53 8.77 -30.49
N VAL A 331 -9.78 8.66 -29.39
CA VAL A 331 -10.33 8.37 -28.06
C VAL A 331 -11.33 9.45 -27.64
N TYR A 332 -10.97 10.74 -27.83
CA TYR A 332 -11.84 11.85 -27.48
C TYR A 332 -13.16 11.87 -28.27
N ASN A 333 -13.12 11.49 -29.54
CA ASN A 333 -14.32 11.46 -30.39
C ASN A 333 -15.33 10.40 -29.90
N ILE A 334 -14.85 9.21 -29.55
CA ILE A 334 -15.72 8.16 -28.98
C ILE A 334 -16.16 8.55 -27.56
N TYR A 335 -15.25 9.06 -26.74
CA TYR A 335 -15.58 9.54 -25.39
C TYR A 335 -16.77 10.53 -25.40
N LYS A 336 -16.77 11.51 -26.29
CA LYS A 336 -17.89 12.46 -26.40
C LYS A 336 -19.23 11.76 -26.68
N GLN A 337 -19.23 10.79 -27.58
CA GLN A 337 -20.45 10.06 -27.93
C GLN A 337 -20.96 9.21 -26.74
N LEU A 338 -20.04 8.56 -26.03
CA LEU A 338 -20.38 7.78 -24.83
C LEU A 338 -20.87 8.67 -23.69
N ALA A 339 -20.21 9.80 -23.43
CA ALA A 339 -20.60 10.74 -22.39
C ALA A 339 -21.99 11.34 -22.64
N ILE A 340 -22.33 11.68 -23.90
CA ILE A 340 -23.68 12.14 -24.26
C ILE A 340 -24.73 11.06 -23.95
N ARG A 341 -24.49 9.82 -24.35
CA ARG A 341 -25.45 8.71 -24.11
C ARG A 341 -25.63 8.40 -22.63
N LEU A 342 -24.58 8.56 -21.84
CA LEU A 342 -24.60 8.39 -20.39
C LEU A 342 -25.11 9.63 -19.64
N GLN A 343 -25.52 10.68 -20.34
CA GLN A 343 -25.94 11.98 -19.77
C GLN A 343 -24.90 12.57 -18.81
N MET A 344 -23.62 12.35 -19.10
CA MET A 344 -22.51 12.88 -18.31
C MET A 344 -21.97 14.18 -18.88
N PRO A 345 -21.44 15.10 -18.06
CA PRO A 345 -20.79 16.30 -18.55
C PRO A 345 -19.57 15.95 -19.42
N ILE A 346 -19.50 16.57 -20.60
CA ILE A 346 -18.39 16.36 -21.54
C ILE A 346 -17.18 17.15 -21.05
N LEU A 347 -16.09 16.47 -20.75
CA LEU A 347 -14.83 17.09 -20.40
C LEU A 347 -14.11 17.67 -21.63
N THR A 348 -13.22 18.63 -21.40
CA THR A 348 -12.34 19.14 -22.46
C THR A 348 -11.35 18.07 -22.91
N GLN A 349 -10.86 18.17 -24.15
CA GLN A 349 -9.85 17.25 -24.68
C GLN A 349 -8.57 17.23 -23.82
N ARG A 350 -8.20 18.38 -23.25
CA ARG A 350 -7.07 18.47 -22.32
C ARG A 350 -7.29 17.58 -21.08
N ARG A 351 -8.46 17.67 -20.43
CA ARG A 351 -8.76 16.85 -19.25
C ARG A 351 -8.83 15.37 -19.60
N VAL A 352 -9.37 15.01 -20.78
CA VAL A 352 -9.34 13.61 -21.26
C VAL A 352 -7.90 13.13 -21.49
N THR A 353 -7.00 14.00 -21.97
CA THR A 353 -5.57 13.68 -22.11
C THR A 353 -4.90 13.44 -20.75
N ASP A 354 -5.31 14.18 -19.70
CA ASP A 354 -4.84 13.94 -18.33
C ASP A 354 -5.33 12.58 -17.82
N LEU A 355 -6.61 12.24 -18.03
CA LEU A 355 -7.17 10.93 -17.68
C LEU A 355 -6.48 9.77 -18.44
N ILE A 356 -6.14 9.97 -19.72
CA ILE A 356 -5.32 9.00 -20.48
C ILE A 356 -3.96 8.81 -19.81
N SER A 357 -3.34 9.87 -19.29
CA SER A 357 -2.07 9.73 -18.55
C SER A 357 -2.23 8.99 -17.22
N GLU A 358 -3.35 9.22 -16.52
CA GLU A 358 -3.69 8.49 -15.29
C GLU A 358 -3.89 6.99 -15.58
N LEU A 359 -4.60 6.63 -16.64
CA LEU A 359 -4.79 5.24 -17.07
C LEU A 359 -3.49 4.55 -17.52
N ASP A 360 -2.57 5.31 -18.14
CA ASP A 360 -1.23 4.85 -18.52
C ASP A 360 -0.38 4.55 -17.27
N MET A 361 -0.39 5.43 -16.27
CA MET A 361 0.28 5.20 -14.98
C MET A 361 -0.26 3.97 -14.24
N MET A 362 -1.54 3.62 -14.43
CA MET A 362 -2.16 2.42 -13.87
C MET A 362 -1.91 1.16 -14.71
N ALA A 363 -1.12 1.26 -15.79
CA ALA A 363 -0.84 0.17 -16.74
C ALA A 363 -2.10 -0.44 -17.41
N LEU A 364 -3.21 0.30 -17.48
CA LEU A 364 -4.44 -0.11 -18.17
C LEU A 364 -4.35 0.12 -19.68
N ILE A 365 -3.57 1.10 -20.07
CA ILE A 365 -3.24 1.44 -21.47
C ILE A 365 -1.75 1.78 -21.56
N ASN A 366 -1.20 1.78 -22.76
CA ASN A 366 0.14 2.31 -23.04
C ASN A 366 -0.02 3.58 -23.89
N ALA A 367 0.44 4.72 -23.38
CA ALA A 367 0.27 6.03 -24.03
C ALA A 367 1.62 6.72 -24.24
N SER A 368 2.25 6.47 -25.37
CA SER A 368 3.53 7.07 -25.76
C SER A 368 3.36 8.35 -26.58
N ILE A 369 4.26 9.33 -26.37
CA ILE A 369 4.24 10.58 -27.14
C ILE A 369 4.81 10.34 -28.54
N LYS A 370 4.03 10.66 -29.56
CA LYS A 370 4.45 10.63 -30.95
C LYS A 370 4.48 12.04 -31.51
N SER A 371 5.60 12.40 -32.13
CA SER A 371 5.76 13.71 -32.80
C SER A 371 5.51 13.56 -34.28
N PHE A 372 4.61 14.38 -34.81
CA PHE A 372 4.32 14.49 -36.23
C PHE A 372 5.00 15.72 -36.86
N GLY A 373 6.14 16.14 -36.30
CA GLY A 373 6.89 17.29 -36.80
C GLY A 373 6.07 18.59 -36.70
N ARG A 374 5.84 19.29 -37.85
CA ARG A 374 5.08 20.54 -37.85
C ARG A 374 3.59 20.37 -37.53
N ALA A 375 3.04 19.16 -37.59
CA ALA A 375 1.66 18.85 -37.24
C ALA A 375 1.41 18.67 -35.73
N GLY A 376 2.46 18.81 -34.91
CA GLY A 376 2.34 18.80 -33.46
C GLY A 376 2.69 17.44 -32.82
N ARG A 377 2.40 17.33 -31.51
CA ARG A 377 2.62 16.12 -30.71
C ARG A 377 1.27 15.56 -30.26
N THR A 378 1.10 14.24 -30.35
CA THR A 378 -0.07 13.54 -29.82
C THR A 378 0.40 12.29 -29.07
N LYS A 379 -0.50 11.67 -28.28
CA LYS A 379 -0.22 10.36 -27.67
C LYS A 379 -0.73 9.27 -28.61
N GLU A 380 0.11 8.27 -28.82
CA GLU A 380 -0.25 6.98 -29.40
C GLU A 380 -0.66 6.06 -28.27
N ILE A 381 -1.87 5.51 -28.33
CA ILE A 381 -2.52 4.80 -27.23
C ILE A 381 -2.82 3.37 -27.67
N LYS A 382 -2.50 2.41 -26.83
CA LYS A 382 -2.80 0.98 -26.98
C LYS A 382 -3.45 0.44 -25.71
N LEU A 383 -4.39 -0.50 -25.86
CA LEU A 383 -4.99 -1.19 -24.74
C LEU A 383 -4.05 -2.28 -24.23
N GLU A 384 -3.78 -2.30 -22.92
CA GLU A 384 -2.94 -3.33 -22.26
C GLU A 384 -3.76 -4.31 -21.42
N VAL A 385 -5.03 -4.01 -21.18
CA VAL A 385 -5.93 -4.84 -20.35
C VAL A 385 -6.28 -6.14 -21.08
N GLN A 386 -6.22 -7.26 -20.38
CA GLN A 386 -6.56 -8.59 -20.90
C GLN A 386 -8.06 -8.71 -21.22
N LYS A 387 -8.40 -9.61 -22.18
CA LYS A 387 -9.77 -9.74 -22.69
C LYS A 387 -10.81 -10.10 -21.63
N ASP A 388 -10.47 -10.96 -20.69
CA ASP A 388 -11.35 -11.40 -19.61
C ASP A 388 -11.69 -10.25 -18.64
N ILE A 389 -10.73 -9.37 -18.36
CA ILE A 389 -10.97 -8.16 -17.55
C ILE A 389 -11.82 -7.15 -18.35
N VAL A 390 -11.56 -7.00 -19.64
CA VAL A 390 -12.38 -6.15 -20.52
C VAL A 390 -13.85 -6.60 -20.53
N GLU A 391 -14.11 -7.90 -20.63
CA GLU A 391 -15.49 -8.43 -20.60
C GLU A 391 -16.19 -8.17 -19.25
N ARG A 392 -15.48 -8.34 -18.13
CA ARG A 392 -16.03 -7.99 -16.81
C ARG A 392 -16.23 -6.48 -16.64
N PHE A 393 -15.30 -5.66 -17.13
CA PHE A 393 -15.42 -4.20 -17.08
C PHE A 393 -16.66 -3.70 -17.85
N LYS A 394 -16.99 -4.29 -19.00
CA LYS A 394 -18.19 -3.93 -19.78
C LYS A 394 -19.49 -4.22 -19.03
N GLN A 395 -19.47 -5.12 -18.02
CA GLN A 395 -20.63 -5.43 -17.18
C GLN A 395 -20.88 -4.39 -16.08
N ASP A 396 -20.05 -3.34 -15.96
CA ASP A 396 -20.27 -2.27 -14.99
C ASP A 396 -21.67 -1.65 -15.19
N PRO A 397 -22.49 -1.50 -14.13
CA PRO A 397 -23.81 -0.91 -14.22
C PRO A 397 -23.87 0.45 -14.90
N LEU A 398 -22.76 1.21 -14.87
CA LEU A 398 -22.63 2.49 -15.56
C LEU A 398 -22.86 2.35 -17.06
N PHE A 399 -22.50 1.22 -17.66
CA PHE A 399 -22.50 1.03 -19.11
C PHE A 399 -23.76 0.41 -19.67
N LYS A 400 -24.77 0.07 -18.85
CA LYS A 400 -26.07 -0.44 -19.34
C LYS A 400 -26.68 0.34 -20.50
N PRO A 401 -26.66 1.70 -20.49
CA PRO A 401 -27.20 2.48 -21.61
C PRO A 401 -26.39 2.38 -22.92
N LEU A 402 -25.24 1.70 -22.88
CA LEU A 402 -24.28 1.60 -23.99
C LEU A 402 -24.20 0.19 -24.60
N GLU A 403 -25.01 -0.76 -24.16
CA GLU A 403 -24.97 -2.15 -24.64
C GLU A 403 -25.06 -2.24 -26.19
N ASP A 404 -25.90 -1.42 -26.80
CA ASP A 404 -26.10 -1.37 -28.26
C ASP A 404 -25.16 -0.38 -28.98
N TYR A 405 -24.19 0.20 -28.28
CA TYR A 405 -23.31 1.19 -28.89
C TYR A 405 -22.20 0.55 -29.72
N VAL A 406 -22.23 0.82 -31.02
CA VAL A 406 -21.14 0.50 -31.95
C VAL A 406 -20.51 1.80 -32.43
N PRO A 407 -19.17 1.96 -32.27
CA PRO A 407 -18.48 3.15 -32.78
C PRO A 407 -18.61 3.25 -34.32
N PRO A 408 -18.73 4.45 -34.86
CA PRO A 408 -18.69 4.63 -36.32
C PRO A 408 -17.32 4.21 -36.85
N THR A 409 -17.30 3.35 -37.84
CA THR A 409 -16.08 2.91 -38.53
C THR A 409 -15.45 4.12 -39.22
N GLN A 410 -14.28 4.58 -38.80
CA GLN A 410 -13.56 5.60 -39.52
C GLN A 410 -13.04 5.00 -40.85
N THR A 411 -13.67 5.36 -41.95
CA THR A 411 -13.10 5.14 -43.28
C THR A 411 -11.83 6.01 -43.35
N LYS A 412 -10.65 5.40 -43.38
CA LYS A 412 -9.42 6.11 -43.72
C LYS A 412 -9.61 6.67 -45.10
N LEU A 413 -9.78 7.98 -45.23
CA LEU A 413 -9.57 8.69 -46.50
C LEU A 413 -8.10 8.45 -46.86
N MET A 414 -7.89 7.69 -47.95
CA MET A 414 -6.59 7.49 -48.58
C MET A 414 -6.06 8.83 -49.12
#